data_296b45a69810d70b02ddd1e3968658fe
#
_entry.id   296b45a69810d70b02ddd1e3968658fe
#
_cell.length_a   1.000
_cell.length_b   1.000
_cell.length_c   1.000
_cell.angle_alpha   90.00
_cell.angle_beta   90.00
_cell.angle_gamma   90.00
#
_symmetry.space_group_name_H-M   'P 1'
#
loop_
_entity.id
_entity.type
_entity.pdbx_description
1 polymer ?
#
loop_
_entity_poly.entity_id
_entity_poly.type
_entity_poly.pdbx_seq_one_letter_code
_entity_poly.pdbx_strand_id
1 'polypeptide(L)'
;MKLMFVEARCKKPVFIGKHVLKLPEKIGLVTTVQFIGQVKEVKLQLEKEGKKVFFGKGKYAAYQAQVLGCDVDSAVSIEKKVDAFLYIGSGMFHPTAISLKTKKDVFTFNPLTNKFNKIDGKDVERINKRKKGALIKFLSSKEIGVIVTTKPGQEQLKKAFELKSKFKDKNFYFLIFNTIDFNQLENFPFIECFVNTACPRIALDDSIKLTKSIINLEDI
;
A
#
# COMPACT_ATOMS: atom_id res chain seq x y z
N MET A 1 -11.17 -20.14 15.96
CA MET A 1 -11.22 -18.79 16.55
C MET A 1 -12.27 -17.97 15.83
N LYS A 2 -13.20 -17.31 16.53
CA LYS A 2 -14.16 -16.39 15.91
C LYS A 2 -13.53 -15.00 15.84
N LEU A 3 -13.51 -14.38 14.66
CA LEU A 3 -12.96 -13.04 14.42
C LEU A 3 -14.11 -12.08 14.12
N MET A 4 -14.10 -10.90 14.74
CA MET A 4 -15.00 -9.81 14.44
C MET A 4 -14.18 -8.56 14.12
N PHE A 5 -14.41 -7.98 12.93
CA PHE A 5 -13.78 -6.73 12.53
C PHE A 5 -14.71 -5.57 12.86
N VAL A 6 -14.24 -4.65 13.69
CA VAL A 6 -14.96 -3.43 14.06
C VAL A 6 -14.38 -2.25 13.30
N GLU A 7 -15.22 -1.52 12.57
CA GLU A 7 -14.79 -0.38 11.76
C GLU A 7 -14.55 0.87 12.64
N ALA A 8 -13.32 1.34 12.70
CA ALA A 8 -12.95 2.56 13.43
C ALA A 8 -13.24 3.81 12.58
N ARG A 9 -14.51 4.18 12.42
CA ARG A 9 -14.94 5.35 11.64
C ARG A 9 -14.76 6.66 12.41
N CYS A 10 -14.19 7.66 11.75
CA CYS A 10 -14.12 9.02 12.26
C CYS A 10 -15.42 9.76 11.92
N LYS A 11 -16.03 10.41 12.92
CA LYS A 11 -17.25 11.21 12.74
C LYS A 11 -16.97 12.67 12.46
N LYS A 12 -15.68 13.10 12.50
CA LYS A 12 -15.30 14.50 12.24
C LYS A 12 -15.63 14.86 10.79
N PRO A 13 -16.37 15.95 10.55
CA PRO A 13 -16.65 16.42 9.19
C PRO A 13 -15.36 16.78 8.46
N VAL A 14 -15.36 16.62 7.14
CA VAL A 14 -14.21 16.89 6.29
C VAL A 14 -14.51 18.10 5.41
N PHE A 15 -13.77 19.19 5.62
CA PHE A 15 -13.87 20.42 4.83
C PHE A 15 -12.56 20.64 4.09
N ILE A 16 -12.61 20.53 2.76
CA ILE A 16 -11.41 20.72 1.92
C ILE A 16 -11.14 22.21 1.70
N GLY A 17 -12.18 23.03 1.68
CA GLY A 17 -12.08 24.49 1.52
C GLY A 17 -11.34 24.88 0.24
N LYS A 18 -10.56 25.95 0.31
CA LYS A 18 -9.80 26.51 -0.84
C LYS A 18 -8.75 25.54 -1.44
N HIS A 19 -8.45 24.41 -0.80
CA HIS A 19 -7.54 23.44 -1.37
C HIS A 19 -8.08 22.77 -2.64
N VAL A 20 -9.41 22.80 -2.85
CA VAL A 20 -10.06 22.33 -4.09
C VAL A 20 -9.47 23.00 -5.33
N LEU A 21 -9.09 24.29 -5.24
CA LEU A 21 -8.53 25.06 -6.36
C LEU A 21 -7.17 24.51 -6.85
N LYS A 22 -6.46 23.75 -6.03
CA LYS A 22 -5.18 23.12 -6.38
C LYS A 22 -5.33 21.79 -7.11
N LEU A 23 -6.55 21.27 -7.20
CA LEU A 23 -6.86 20.01 -7.81
C LEU A 23 -7.20 20.17 -9.29
N PRO A 24 -6.83 19.22 -10.17
CA PRO A 24 -7.25 19.21 -11.58
C PRO A 24 -8.76 18.96 -11.71
N GLU A 25 -9.27 18.94 -12.95
CA GLU A 25 -10.72 18.81 -13.21
C GLU A 25 -11.26 17.43 -12.82
N LYS A 26 -10.57 16.34 -13.21
CA LYS A 26 -11.04 14.95 -13.00
C LYS A 26 -10.32 14.31 -11.84
N ILE A 27 -11.02 14.06 -10.75
CA ILE A 27 -10.47 13.57 -9.49
C ILE A 27 -10.96 12.17 -9.16
N GLY A 28 -10.03 11.24 -8.93
CA GLY A 28 -10.30 9.99 -8.24
C GLY A 28 -10.28 10.21 -6.73
N LEU A 29 -11.42 10.10 -6.07
CA LEU A 29 -11.49 10.26 -4.62
C LEU A 29 -11.32 8.92 -3.94
N VAL A 30 -10.36 8.82 -3.01
CA VAL A 30 -10.02 7.60 -2.29
C VAL A 30 -9.76 7.87 -0.80
N THR A 31 -10.07 6.89 0.03
CA THR A 31 -9.92 6.98 1.48
C THR A 31 -9.79 5.61 2.13
N THR A 32 -9.52 5.56 3.42
CA THR A 32 -9.65 4.35 4.24
C THR A 32 -11.03 4.27 4.88
N VAL A 33 -11.35 3.13 5.53
CA VAL A 33 -12.62 2.94 6.26
C VAL A 33 -12.85 4.05 7.29
N GLN A 34 -11.79 4.63 7.82
CA GLN A 34 -11.87 5.70 8.83
C GLN A 34 -12.70 6.91 8.37
N PHE A 35 -12.58 7.32 7.11
CA PHE A 35 -13.29 8.49 6.57
C PHE A 35 -14.30 8.13 5.47
N ILE A 36 -14.66 6.85 5.34
CA ILE A 36 -15.57 6.40 4.28
C ILE A 36 -16.95 7.05 4.36
N GLY A 37 -17.41 7.37 5.57
CA GLY A 37 -18.70 8.03 5.79
C GLY A 37 -18.78 9.44 5.22
N GLN A 38 -17.65 10.13 5.04
CA GLN A 38 -17.57 11.52 4.57
C GLN A 38 -17.36 11.63 3.04
N VAL A 39 -17.19 10.52 2.35
CA VAL A 39 -16.88 10.51 0.89
C VAL A 39 -17.95 11.23 0.06
N LYS A 40 -19.23 11.04 0.39
CA LYS A 40 -20.33 11.72 -0.33
C LYS A 40 -20.31 13.24 -0.15
N GLU A 41 -20.05 13.70 1.07
CA GLU A 41 -19.96 15.12 1.38
C GLU A 41 -18.74 15.77 0.72
N VAL A 42 -17.60 15.13 0.78
CA VAL A 42 -16.38 15.56 0.08
C VAL A 42 -16.60 15.65 -1.43
N LYS A 43 -17.29 14.67 -2.02
CA LYS A 43 -17.69 14.71 -3.44
C LYS A 43 -18.49 15.96 -3.75
N LEU A 44 -19.53 16.27 -2.96
CA LEU A 44 -20.37 17.45 -3.17
C LEU A 44 -19.57 18.75 -3.08
N GLN A 45 -18.60 18.85 -2.15
CA GLN A 45 -17.72 20.02 -2.05
C GLN A 45 -16.88 20.19 -3.32
N LEU A 46 -16.31 19.09 -3.84
CA LEU A 46 -15.51 19.12 -5.07
C LEU A 46 -16.35 19.48 -6.31
N GLU A 47 -17.55 18.92 -6.43
CA GLU A 47 -18.46 19.16 -7.57
C GLU A 47 -19.01 20.59 -7.58
N LYS A 48 -19.24 21.21 -6.43
CA LYS A 48 -19.61 22.64 -6.34
C LYS A 48 -18.55 23.56 -6.92
N GLU A 49 -17.29 23.16 -6.87
CA GLU A 49 -16.15 23.88 -7.45
C GLU A 49 -15.79 23.39 -8.87
N GLY A 50 -16.74 22.75 -9.55
CA GLY A 50 -16.60 22.33 -10.95
C GLY A 50 -15.72 21.10 -11.20
N LYS A 51 -15.38 20.33 -10.16
CA LYS A 51 -14.59 19.10 -10.34
C LYS A 51 -15.48 17.91 -10.71
N LYS A 52 -14.98 16.99 -11.53
CA LYS A 52 -15.60 15.70 -11.85
C LYS A 52 -15.01 14.63 -10.95
N VAL A 53 -15.83 14.00 -10.09
CA VAL A 53 -15.36 13.06 -9.06
C VAL A 53 -15.74 11.64 -9.41
N PHE A 54 -14.74 10.77 -9.39
CA PHE A 54 -14.85 9.34 -9.71
C PHE A 54 -14.53 8.48 -8.50
N PHE A 55 -15.24 7.37 -8.37
CA PHE A 55 -15.00 6.33 -7.37
C PHE A 55 -14.73 4.99 -8.05
N GLY A 56 -13.72 4.29 -7.60
CA GLY A 56 -13.51 2.89 -7.93
C GLY A 56 -13.86 1.99 -6.75
N LYS A 57 -13.85 0.69 -6.99
CA LYS A 57 -14.02 -0.35 -5.97
C LYS A 57 -12.84 -1.29 -6.04
N GLY A 58 -12.19 -1.53 -4.90
CA GLY A 58 -11.11 -2.50 -4.78
C GLY A 58 -11.64 -3.93 -4.70
N LYS A 59 -10.76 -4.88 -4.97
CA LYS A 59 -11.08 -6.32 -4.97
C LYS A 59 -11.48 -6.81 -3.57
N TYR A 60 -10.74 -6.35 -2.55
CA TYR A 60 -10.96 -6.74 -1.15
C TYR A 60 -11.61 -5.62 -0.32
N ALA A 61 -11.82 -4.45 -0.90
CA ALA A 61 -12.44 -3.32 -0.23
C ALA A 61 -13.96 -3.51 -0.10
N ALA A 62 -14.50 -3.25 1.09
CA ALA A 62 -15.94 -3.32 1.35
C ALA A 62 -16.73 -2.20 0.65
N TYR A 63 -16.12 -1.00 0.52
CA TYR A 63 -16.78 0.21 0.03
C TYR A 63 -16.13 0.74 -1.24
N GLN A 64 -16.91 1.47 -2.05
CA GLN A 64 -16.35 2.32 -3.11
C GLN A 64 -15.43 3.39 -2.50
N ALA A 65 -14.43 3.82 -3.25
CA ALA A 65 -13.39 4.76 -2.82
C ALA A 65 -12.48 4.24 -1.68
N GLN A 66 -12.76 3.05 -1.10
CA GLN A 66 -11.93 2.50 -0.05
C GLN A 66 -10.64 1.90 -0.62
N VAL A 67 -9.52 2.26 0.00
CA VAL A 67 -8.21 1.61 -0.20
C VAL A 67 -7.80 0.86 1.05
N LEU A 68 -7.10 -0.25 0.87
CA LEU A 68 -6.44 -1.01 1.92
C LEU A 68 -4.93 -0.94 1.70
N GLY A 69 -4.16 -1.28 2.72
CA GLY A 69 -2.70 -1.30 2.61
C GLY A 69 -2.16 -2.29 1.58
N CYS A 70 -2.93 -3.33 1.27
CA CYS A 70 -2.61 -4.37 0.29
C CYS A 70 -3.50 -4.32 -0.96
N ASP A 71 -4.47 -3.41 -1.03
CA ASP A 71 -5.41 -3.30 -2.14
C ASP A 71 -5.70 -1.82 -2.45
N VAL A 72 -5.13 -1.33 -3.55
CA VAL A 72 -5.40 -0.01 -4.11
C VAL A 72 -6.17 -0.09 -5.44
N ASP A 73 -6.81 -1.22 -5.72
CA ASP A 73 -7.53 -1.45 -6.97
C ASP A 73 -8.70 -0.47 -7.15
N SER A 74 -9.24 0.10 -6.07
CA SER A 74 -10.21 1.20 -6.16
C SER A 74 -9.65 2.42 -6.89
N ALA A 75 -8.35 2.69 -6.79
CA ALA A 75 -7.70 3.74 -7.58
C ALA A 75 -7.34 3.24 -8.99
N VAL A 76 -6.72 2.05 -9.09
CA VAL A 76 -6.27 1.47 -10.36
C VAL A 76 -7.43 1.32 -11.36
N SER A 77 -8.61 0.89 -10.91
CA SER A 77 -9.79 0.66 -11.76
C SER A 77 -10.32 1.92 -12.47
N ILE A 78 -9.98 3.10 -11.95
CA ILE A 78 -10.43 4.39 -12.51
C ILE A 78 -9.28 5.27 -13.01
N GLU A 79 -8.04 4.79 -13.01
CA GLU A 79 -6.84 5.56 -13.39
C GLU A 79 -6.99 6.28 -14.73
N LYS A 80 -7.57 5.61 -15.73
CA LYS A 80 -7.76 6.17 -17.08
C LYS A 80 -8.84 7.27 -17.15
N LYS A 81 -9.69 7.39 -16.12
CA LYS A 81 -10.81 8.35 -16.08
C LYS A 81 -10.46 9.64 -15.35
N VAL A 82 -9.32 9.68 -14.67
CA VAL A 82 -8.94 10.77 -13.76
C VAL A 82 -7.60 11.40 -14.14
N ASP A 83 -7.43 12.66 -13.78
CA ASP A 83 -6.18 13.38 -13.96
C ASP A 83 -5.26 13.20 -12.75
N ALA A 84 -5.85 13.13 -11.55
CA ALA A 84 -5.14 12.89 -10.29
C ALA A 84 -6.05 12.21 -9.27
N PHE A 85 -5.45 11.75 -8.16
CA PHE A 85 -6.17 11.24 -7.01
C PHE A 85 -6.15 12.22 -5.85
N LEU A 86 -7.24 12.27 -5.08
CA LEU A 86 -7.31 12.90 -3.78
C LEU A 86 -7.53 11.82 -2.72
N TYR A 87 -6.54 11.63 -1.87
CA TYR A 87 -6.63 10.75 -0.70
C TYR A 87 -7.07 11.54 0.53
N ILE A 88 -8.16 11.11 1.16
CA ILE A 88 -8.62 11.64 2.44
C ILE A 88 -8.18 10.70 3.56
N GLY A 89 -7.32 11.15 4.45
CA GLY A 89 -6.86 10.33 5.55
C GLY A 89 -5.56 10.79 6.18
N SER A 90 -5.10 10.06 7.18
CA SER A 90 -3.81 10.27 7.84
C SER A 90 -2.75 9.32 7.27
N GLY A 91 -1.48 9.76 7.38
CA GLY A 91 -0.33 8.96 6.96
C GLY A 91 -0.11 8.93 5.44
N MET A 92 1.10 8.49 5.05
CA MET A 92 1.56 8.56 3.65
C MET A 92 1.56 7.21 2.96
N PHE A 93 1.37 6.11 3.69
CA PHE A 93 1.47 4.75 3.15
C PHE A 93 0.49 4.49 1.99
N HIS A 94 -0.82 4.70 2.22
CA HIS A 94 -1.84 4.46 1.20
C HIS A 94 -1.68 5.37 -0.03
N PRO A 95 -1.51 6.70 0.12
CA PRO A 95 -1.33 7.56 -1.05
C PRO A 95 -0.04 7.26 -1.82
N THR A 96 1.04 6.86 -1.13
CA THR A 96 2.27 6.42 -1.80
C THR A 96 2.02 5.14 -2.61
N ALA A 97 1.30 4.15 -2.06
CA ALA A 97 0.94 2.93 -2.78
C ALA A 97 0.09 3.21 -4.04
N ILE A 98 -0.83 4.18 -3.96
CA ILE A 98 -1.62 4.62 -5.11
C ILE A 98 -0.70 5.22 -6.18
N SER A 99 0.22 6.12 -5.79
CA SER A 99 1.16 6.75 -6.73
C SER A 99 2.09 5.74 -7.40
N LEU A 100 2.54 4.71 -6.66
CA LEU A 100 3.37 3.64 -7.20
C LEU A 100 2.64 2.77 -8.24
N LYS A 101 1.35 2.52 -8.04
CA LYS A 101 0.56 1.61 -8.91
C LYS A 101 -0.07 2.34 -10.10
N THR A 102 -0.49 3.61 -9.94
CA THR A 102 -1.24 4.37 -10.96
C THR A 102 -0.39 5.35 -11.76
N LYS A 103 0.83 5.66 -11.32
CA LYS A 103 1.71 6.68 -11.93
C LYS A 103 1.04 8.07 -12.07
N LYS A 104 -0.05 8.32 -11.33
CA LYS A 104 -0.77 9.59 -11.30
C LYS A 104 -0.34 10.43 -10.11
N ASP A 105 -0.51 11.73 -10.23
CA ASP A 105 -0.39 12.64 -9.10
C ASP A 105 -1.38 12.27 -8.00
N VAL A 106 -0.90 12.22 -6.77
CA VAL A 106 -1.73 11.95 -5.60
C VAL A 106 -1.65 13.11 -4.64
N PHE A 107 -2.78 13.78 -4.45
CA PHE A 107 -2.95 14.79 -3.42
C PHE A 107 -3.48 14.13 -2.16
N THR A 108 -3.08 14.65 -1.01
CA THR A 108 -3.50 14.13 0.30
C THR A 108 -4.12 15.25 1.11
N PHE A 109 -5.23 14.96 1.76
CA PHE A 109 -5.82 15.84 2.75
C PHE A 109 -6.03 15.08 4.05
N ASN A 110 -5.40 15.56 5.12
CA ASN A 110 -5.57 15.00 6.46
C ASN A 110 -6.60 15.81 7.26
N PRO A 111 -7.82 15.29 7.49
CA PRO A 111 -8.88 16.02 8.17
C PRO A 111 -8.59 16.33 9.64
N LEU A 112 -7.67 15.57 10.26
CA LEU A 112 -7.34 15.77 11.67
C LEU A 112 -6.41 16.97 11.88
N THR A 113 -5.54 17.26 10.90
CA THR A 113 -4.54 18.34 10.98
C THR A 113 -4.78 19.46 9.96
N ASN A 114 -5.78 19.32 9.09
CA ASN A 114 -6.07 20.20 7.95
C ASN A 114 -4.88 20.41 6.99
N LYS A 115 -3.93 19.46 6.97
CA LYS A 115 -2.78 19.51 6.06
C LYS A 115 -3.16 18.97 4.70
N PHE A 116 -2.83 19.76 3.67
CA PHE A 116 -2.98 19.39 2.26
C PHE A 116 -1.59 19.31 1.63
N ASN A 117 -1.25 18.18 1.02
CA ASN A 117 0.04 17.95 0.38
C ASN A 117 -0.16 17.22 -0.96
N LYS A 118 0.90 17.15 -1.73
CA LYS A 118 1.05 16.27 -2.90
C LYS A 118 2.17 15.28 -2.59
N ILE A 119 2.03 14.03 -3.04
CA ILE A 119 3.11 13.04 -2.94
C ILE A 119 4.30 13.52 -3.77
N ASP A 120 5.49 13.51 -3.17
CA ASP A 120 6.72 13.87 -3.87
C ASP A 120 7.12 12.71 -4.80
N GLY A 121 7.27 13.03 -6.08
CA GLY A 121 7.74 12.08 -7.09
C GLY A 121 9.13 11.50 -6.77
N LYS A 122 10.01 12.26 -6.09
CA LYS A 122 11.32 11.79 -5.65
C LYS A 122 11.22 10.64 -4.64
N ASP A 123 10.26 10.71 -3.71
CA ASP A 123 10.03 9.62 -2.76
C ASP A 123 9.55 8.35 -3.47
N VAL A 124 8.65 8.49 -4.43
CA VAL A 124 8.16 7.39 -5.27
C VAL A 124 9.31 6.77 -6.08
N GLU A 125 10.16 7.61 -6.68
CA GLU A 125 11.32 7.16 -7.44
C GLU A 125 12.32 6.41 -6.55
N ARG A 126 12.60 6.92 -5.35
CA ARG A 126 13.47 6.25 -4.37
C ARG A 126 12.95 4.88 -3.97
N ILE A 127 11.65 4.73 -3.77
CA ILE A 127 11.01 3.44 -3.47
C ILE A 127 11.17 2.50 -4.67
N ASN A 128 10.91 2.97 -5.89
CA ASN A 128 11.06 2.16 -7.10
C ASN A 128 12.51 1.69 -7.32
N LYS A 129 13.51 2.55 -7.07
CA LYS A 129 14.93 2.18 -7.13
C LYS A 129 15.25 1.08 -6.11
N ARG A 130 14.72 1.20 -4.89
CA ARG A 130 14.92 0.19 -3.84
C ARG A 130 14.29 -1.16 -4.22
N LYS A 131 13.05 -1.15 -4.73
CA LYS A 131 12.38 -2.37 -5.22
C LYS A 131 13.18 -3.05 -6.33
N LYS A 132 13.69 -2.28 -7.31
CA LYS A 132 14.55 -2.82 -8.37
C LYS A 132 15.84 -3.43 -7.80
N GLY A 133 16.50 -2.75 -6.86
CA GLY A 133 17.69 -3.28 -6.19
C GLY A 133 17.42 -4.58 -5.44
N ALA A 134 16.29 -4.67 -4.73
CA ALA A 134 15.87 -5.88 -4.02
C ALA A 134 15.55 -7.03 -5.00
N LEU A 135 14.93 -6.74 -6.15
CA LEU A 135 14.69 -7.73 -7.20
C LEU A 135 16.01 -8.28 -7.78
N ILE A 136 16.97 -7.39 -8.09
CA ILE A 136 18.28 -7.82 -8.58
C ILE A 136 18.97 -8.70 -7.54
N LYS A 137 18.94 -8.32 -6.26
CA LYS A 137 19.52 -9.13 -5.18
C LYS A 137 18.83 -10.49 -5.08
N PHE A 138 17.49 -10.55 -5.14
CA PHE A 138 16.74 -11.82 -5.17
C PHE A 138 17.18 -12.72 -6.33
N LEU A 139 17.27 -12.14 -7.54
CA LEU A 139 17.65 -12.91 -8.74
C LEU A 139 19.06 -13.48 -8.65
N SER A 140 20.01 -12.72 -8.07
CA SER A 140 21.41 -13.15 -7.90
C SER A 140 21.68 -14.03 -6.70
N SER A 141 20.75 -14.13 -5.74
CA SER A 141 20.90 -14.92 -4.51
C SER A 141 20.45 -16.36 -4.71
N LYS A 142 21.08 -17.28 -3.96
CA LYS A 142 20.68 -18.70 -3.89
C LYS A 142 19.94 -19.03 -2.61
N GLU A 143 20.36 -18.49 -1.48
CA GLU A 143 19.82 -18.78 -0.15
C GLU A 143 18.76 -17.74 0.22
N ILE A 144 17.47 -18.09 0.08
CA ILE A 144 16.33 -17.18 0.19
C ILE A 144 15.51 -17.49 1.45
N GLY A 145 15.38 -16.50 2.34
CA GLY A 145 14.46 -16.57 3.47
C GLY A 145 13.05 -16.10 3.05
N VAL A 146 12.03 -16.92 3.25
CA VAL A 146 10.64 -16.55 2.95
C VAL A 146 9.90 -16.27 4.25
N ILE A 147 9.53 -15.01 4.45
CA ILE A 147 8.80 -14.55 5.62
C ILE A 147 7.31 -14.83 5.43
N VAL A 148 6.74 -15.66 6.28
CA VAL A 148 5.33 -16.05 6.28
C VAL A 148 4.70 -15.65 7.61
N THR A 149 3.51 -15.09 7.59
CA THR A 149 2.76 -14.79 8.81
C THR A 149 1.61 -15.76 9.02
N THR A 150 1.27 -16.02 10.29
CA THR A 150 0.07 -16.79 10.68
C THR A 150 -1.15 -15.89 10.87
N LYS A 151 -1.03 -14.56 10.68
CA LYS A 151 -2.13 -13.62 10.89
C LYS A 151 -3.23 -13.82 9.86
N PRO A 152 -4.51 -13.96 10.28
CA PRO A 152 -5.64 -14.06 9.37
C PRO A 152 -5.68 -12.89 8.36
N GLY A 153 -5.92 -13.22 7.09
CA GLY A 153 -5.97 -12.25 5.99
C GLY A 153 -4.62 -11.81 5.43
N GLN A 154 -3.51 -12.20 6.07
CA GLN A 154 -2.14 -11.92 5.59
C GLN A 154 -1.34 -13.18 5.29
N GLU A 155 -1.85 -14.35 5.68
CA GLU A 155 -1.23 -15.64 5.42
C GLU A 155 -1.28 -15.98 3.94
N GLN A 156 -0.13 -16.27 3.33
CA GLN A 156 0.02 -16.62 1.91
C GLN A 156 0.96 -17.81 1.70
N LEU A 157 0.88 -18.82 2.60
CA LEU A 157 1.77 -19.96 2.59
C LEU A 157 1.74 -20.72 1.25
N LYS A 158 0.58 -20.90 0.64
CA LYS A 158 0.46 -21.56 -0.67
C LYS A 158 1.29 -20.85 -1.74
N LYS A 159 1.16 -19.53 -1.85
CA LYS A 159 1.94 -18.73 -2.80
C LYS A 159 3.43 -18.73 -2.48
N ALA A 160 3.78 -18.79 -1.18
CA ALA A 160 5.17 -18.91 -0.77
C ALA A 160 5.80 -20.21 -1.28
N PHE A 161 5.09 -21.32 -1.22
CA PHE A 161 5.56 -22.61 -1.76
C PHE A 161 5.69 -22.62 -3.29
N GLU A 162 4.89 -21.85 -4.01
CA GLU A 162 5.00 -21.72 -5.47
C GLU A 162 6.35 -21.16 -5.92
N LEU A 163 7.03 -20.36 -5.07
CA LEU A 163 8.38 -19.87 -5.37
C LEU A 163 9.36 -21.02 -5.61
N LYS A 164 9.27 -22.09 -4.81
CA LYS A 164 10.14 -23.26 -4.95
C LYS A 164 9.97 -23.97 -6.30
N SER A 165 8.77 -23.95 -6.84
CA SER A 165 8.48 -24.53 -8.17
C SER A 165 8.96 -23.63 -9.31
N LYS A 166 8.89 -22.30 -9.13
CA LYS A 166 9.29 -21.31 -10.14
C LYS A 166 10.82 -21.15 -10.25
N PHE A 167 11.53 -21.21 -9.12
CA PHE A 167 12.97 -20.94 -9.05
C PHE A 167 13.70 -22.17 -8.50
N LYS A 168 13.89 -23.16 -9.35
CA LYS A 168 14.50 -24.48 -8.99
C LYS A 168 15.98 -24.40 -8.61
N ASP A 169 16.63 -23.31 -9.01
CA ASP A 169 18.05 -23.02 -8.75
C ASP A 169 18.32 -22.38 -7.39
N LYS A 170 17.27 -22.14 -6.58
CA LYS A 170 17.34 -21.44 -5.29
C LYS A 170 16.89 -22.35 -4.14
N ASN A 171 17.50 -22.14 -2.98
CA ASN A 171 17.11 -22.75 -1.72
C ASN A 171 16.18 -21.82 -0.96
N PHE A 172 15.03 -22.34 -0.54
CA PHE A 172 14.01 -21.54 0.15
C PHE A 172 13.85 -22.03 1.61
N TYR A 173 13.97 -21.09 2.55
CA TYR A 173 13.81 -21.30 3.99
C TYR A 173 12.59 -20.54 4.47
N PHE A 174 11.55 -21.24 4.90
CA PHE A 174 10.27 -20.65 5.30
C PHE A 174 10.32 -20.30 6.79
N LEU A 175 10.30 -19.00 7.08
CA LEU A 175 10.34 -18.45 8.43
C LEU A 175 8.91 -18.00 8.80
N ILE A 176 8.29 -18.70 9.74
CA ILE A 176 6.89 -18.50 10.12
C ILE A 176 6.83 -17.66 11.40
N PHE A 177 6.11 -16.54 11.33
CA PHE A 177 5.96 -15.60 12.44
C PHE A 177 4.50 -15.29 12.71
N ASN A 178 4.11 -15.19 13.97
CA ASN A 178 2.88 -14.49 14.34
C ASN A 178 3.12 -12.97 14.37
N THR A 179 4.22 -12.53 14.98
CA THR A 179 4.67 -11.14 14.93
C THR A 179 6.13 -11.15 14.55
N ILE A 180 6.49 -10.39 13.53
CA ILE A 180 7.87 -10.32 13.03
C ILE A 180 8.69 -9.46 13.99
N ASP A 181 9.79 -10.06 14.45
CA ASP A 181 10.90 -9.34 15.06
C ASP A 181 12.08 -9.38 14.09
N PHE A 182 12.47 -8.24 13.58
CA PHE A 182 13.55 -8.14 12.59
C PHE A 182 14.89 -8.59 13.14
N ASN A 183 15.14 -8.43 14.45
CA ASN A 183 16.36 -8.91 15.08
C ASN A 183 16.50 -10.43 14.99
N GLN A 184 15.40 -11.19 15.00
CA GLN A 184 15.44 -12.64 14.85
C GLN A 184 15.88 -13.07 13.44
N LEU A 185 15.73 -12.24 12.43
CA LEU A 185 16.19 -12.54 11.07
C LEU A 185 17.73 -12.57 10.98
N GLU A 186 18.43 -11.87 11.87
CA GLU A 186 19.89 -11.88 11.95
C GLU A 186 20.45 -13.24 12.42
N ASN A 187 19.63 -14.08 13.05
CA ASN A 187 20.02 -15.46 13.45
C ASN A 187 20.22 -16.40 12.24
N PHE A 188 19.89 -15.94 11.03
CA PHE A 188 20.05 -16.68 9.78
C PHE A 188 21.09 -16.02 8.88
N PRO A 189 22.39 -16.00 9.26
CA PRO A 189 23.44 -15.27 8.54
C PRO A 189 23.65 -15.76 7.10
N PHE A 190 23.35 -17.05 6.84
CA PHE A 190 23.48 -17.66 5.52
C PHE A 190 22.41 -17.18 4.51
N ILE A 191 21.26 -16.66 4.96
CA ILE A 191 20.25 -16.10 4.07
C ILE A 191 20.79 -14.82 3.42
N GLU A 192 20.70 -14.75 2.09
CA GLU A 192 21.23 -13.65 1.30
C GLU A 192 20.18 -12.57 0.98
N CYS A 193 18.90 -12.98 0.87
CA CYS A 193 17.77 -12.10 0.58
C CYS A 193 16.49 -12.65 1.19
N PHE A 194 15.59 -11.76 1.61
CA PHE A 194 14.28 -12.15 2.14
C PHE A 194 13.17 -11.87 1.11
N VAL A 195 12.21 -12.81 1.00
CA VAL A 195 10.93 -12.60 0.32
C VAL A 195 9.84 -12.45 1.35
N ASN A 196 9.15 -11.33 1.33
CA ASN A 196 8.03 -11.06 2.22
C ASN A 196 6.72 -11.52 1.58
N THR A 197 6.01 -12.45 2.21
CA THR A 197 4.67 -12.89 1.82
C THR A 197 3.59 -12.41 2.80
N ALA A 198 3.98 -11.62 3.80
CA ALA A 198 3.08 -11.03 4.79
C ALA A 198 2.61 -9.62 4.36
N CYS A 199 2.47 -8.69 5.29
CA CYS A 199 2.06 -7.33 5.00
C CYS A 199 3.08 -6.61 4.08
N PRO A 200 2.66 -6.03 2.94
CA PRO A 200 3.57 -5.34 2.01
C PRO A 200 4.40 -4.21 2.62
N ARG A 201 3.91 -3.61 3.71
CA ARG A 201 4.64 -2.55 4.44
C ARG A 201 6.01 -3.00 4.95
N ILE A 202 6.19 -4.27 5.23
CA ILE A 202 7.45 -4.84 5.74
C ILE A 202 8.59 -4.54 4.75
N ALA A 203 8.39 -4.79 3.46
CA ALA A 203 9.41 -4.51 2.46
C ALA A 203 9.43 -3.04 2.00
N LEU A 204 8.35 -2.26 2.20
CA LEU A 204 8.27 -0.85 1.81
C LEU A 204 8.78 0.08 2.93
N ASP A 205 8.21 -0.03 4.12
CA ASP A 205 8.45 0.90 5.22
C ASP A 205 9.54 0.40 6.18
N ASP A 206 9.49 -0.89 6.54
CA ASP A 206 10.36 -1.48 7.56
C ASP A 206 11.67 -2.03 7.02
N SER A 207 11.86 -2.07 5.70
CA SER A 207 13.10 -2.57 5.06
C SER A 207 14.36 -1.82 5.52
N ILE A 208 14.23 -0.61 6.05
CA ILE A 208 15.33 0.18 6.61
C ILE A 208 15.92 -0.46 7.89
N LYS A 209 15.11 -1.27 8.59
CA LYS A 209 15.50 -1.96 9.82
C LYS A 209 16.29 -3.25 9.55
N LEU A 210 16.38 -3.66 8.29
CA LEU A 210 17.05 -4.89 7.88
C LEU A 210 18.41 -4.58 7.28
N THR A 211 19.41 -5.38 7.62
CA THR A 211 20.75 -5.34 7.00
C THR A 211 20.73 -5.97 5.61
N LYS A 212 19.82 -6.93 5.40
CA LYS A 212 19.68 -7.67 4.15
C LYS A 212 18.49 -7.18 3.33
N SER A 213 18.59 -7.32 2.01
CA SER A 213 17.52 -6.97 1.09
C SER A 213 16.27 -7.79 1.33
N ILE A 214 15.11 -7.11 1.24
CA ILE A 214 13.79 -7.73 1.32
C ILE A 214 12.93 -7.27 0.15
N ILE A 215 12.21 -8.20 -0.48
CA ILE A 215 11.30 -7.94 -1.60
C ILE A 215 9.91 -8.52 -1.28
N ASN A 216 8.85 -7.83 -1.68
CA ASN A 216 7.52 -8.41 -1.59
C ASN A 216 7.30 -9.46 -2.68
N LEU A 217 6.54 -10.50 -2.36
CA LEU A 217 6.20 -11.56 -3.31
C LEU A 217 5.56 -11.03 -4.60
N GLU A 218 4.78 -9.97 -4.51
CA GLU A 218 4.12 -9.33 -5.67
C GLU A 218 5.07 -8.56 -6.59
N ASP A 219 6.32 -8.36 -6.19
CA ASP A 219 7.34 -7.63 -6.93
C ASP A 219 8.35 -8.59 -7.63
N ILE A 220 8.15 -9.91 -7.50
CA ILE A 220 8.87 -11.02 -8.17
C ILE A 220 8.04 -11.53 -9.34
#